data_45c075241ddd9c606b0012ffdae0a134
#
_entry.id   45c075241ddd9c606b0012ffdae0a134
#
_cell.length_a   1.000
_cell.length_b   1.000
_cell.length_c   1.000
_cell.angle_alpha   90.00
_cell.angle_beta   90.00
_cell.angle_gamma   90.00
#
_symmetry.space_group_name_H-M   'P 1'
#
loop_
_entity.id
_entity.type
_entity.pdbx_description
1 polymer ?
#
loop_
_entity_poly.entity_id
_entity_poly.type
_entity_poly.pdbx_seq_one_letter_code
_entity_poly.pdbx_strand_id
1 'polypeptide(L)'
;MFDMPSDLRLYPYPLTQVIGSPMPAGHATRKMSRRGILMGISCLLLMQLTSVEKSWSKTEVDYYKLFAHSLVIDYKEFTCLEKLWTKESNWRISAHNKSGGAWGIPQLKNKKLKNMDGFTQIQWGLKYVKNRHQTPCNAWAYWLKHKNY
;
A
#
# COMPACT_ATOMS: atom_id res chain seq x y z
N MET A 1 -9.79 -10.73 28.80
CA MET A 1 -10.52 -11.42 27.73
C MET A 1 -11.51 -10.42 27.16
N PHE A 2 -11.17 -9.74 26.08
CA PHE A 2 -12.01 -8.67 25.51
C PHE A 2 -12.84 -9.29 24.39
N ASP A 3 -14.12 -9.54 24.67
CA ASP A 3 -15.10 -9.89 23.67
C ASP A 3 -15.30 -8.72 22.74
N MET A 4 -15.14 -8.99 21.45
CA MET A 4 -15.41 -8.00 20.41
C MET A 4 -16.88 -8.00 20.05
N PRO A 5 -17.56 -6.86 20.09
CA PRO A 5 -18.92 -6.76 19.60
C PRO A 5 -18.97 -6.97 18.08
N SER A 6 -20.03 -7.65 17.66
CA SER A 6 -20.29 -8.16 16.31
C SER A 6 -20.66 -7.13 15.24
N ASP A 7 -20.44 -5.84 15.48
CA ASP A 7 -20.86 -4.78 14.56
C ASP A 7 -19.77 -4.38 13.58
N LEU A 8 -19.59 -5.19 12.53
CA LEU A 8 -18.83 -4.89 11.32
C LEU A 8 -19.68 -4.12 10.27
N ARG A 9 -20.68 -3.37 10.72
CA ARG A 9 -21.61 -2.69 9.80
C ARG A 9 -21.45 -1.17 9.80
N LEU A 10 -20.26 -0.61 9.61
CA LEU A 10 -20.13 0.85 9.47
C LEU A 10 -19.06 1.27 8.46
N TYR A 11 -19.02 0.65 7.29
CA TYR A 11 -18.47 1.31 6.10
C TYR A 11 -19.24 0.79 4.87
N PRO A 12 -20.20 1.55 4.35
CA PRO A 12 -20.88 1.21 3.10
C PRO A 12 -20.02 1.68 1.92
N TYR A 13 -18.98 0.93 1.57
CA TYR A 13 -18.40 1.03 0.25
C TYR A 13 -18.70 -0.25 -0.50
N PRO A 14 -19.57 -0.18 -1.53
CA PRO A 14 -19.78 -1.33 -2.40
C PRO A 14 -18.49 -1.64 -3.14
N LEU A 15 -17.99 -2.86 -2.99
CA LEU A 15 -16.87 -3.44 -3.73
C LEU A 15 -17.23 -3.75 -5.20
N THR A 16 -18.03 -2.94 -5.83
CA THR A 16 -18.38 -3.10 -7.24
C THR A 16 -18.10 -1.79 -7.93
N GLN A 17 -17.01 -1.72 -8.62
CA GLN A 17 -16.73 -1.09 -9.90
C GLN A 17 -15.28 -0.62 -10.03
N VAL A 18 -14.37 -1.53 -10.28
CA VAL A 18 -13.21 -1.25 -11.13
C VAL A 18 -13.05 -2.45 -12.07
N ILE A 19 -14.01 -2.64 -12.95
CA ILE A 19 -13.81 -3.51 -14.11
C ILE A 19 -13.70 -2.58 -15.31
N GLY A 20 -12.50 -2.55 -15.85
CA GLY A 20 -12.06 -2.31 -17.19
C GLY A 20 -12.94 -1.54 -18.15
N SER A 21 -12.51 -0.34 -18.53
CA SER A 21 -12.86 0.22 -19.81
C SER A 21 -11.95 -0.39 -20.87
N PRO A 22 -12.48 -0.97 -21.97
CA PRO A 22 -11.65 -1.48 -23.05
C PRO A 22 -11.04 -0.31 -23.83
N MET A 23 -9.73 -0.39 -24.08
CA MET A 23 -9.04 0.53 -24.98
C MET A 23 -9.56 0.36 -26.41
N PRO A 24 -9.76 1.44 -27.18
CA PRO A 24 -10.13 1.34 -28.58
C PRO A 24 -8.94 0.84 -29.41
N ALA A 25 -9.15 -0.28 -30.11
CA ALA A 25 -8.24 -0.80 -31.11
C ALA A 25 -8.22 0.11 -32.33
N GLY A 26 -7.18 0.93 -32.48
CA GLY A 26 -6.91 1.71 -33.68
C GLY A 26 -6.08 0.93 -34.67
N HIS A 27 -6.71 0.21 -35.58
CA HIS A 27 -6.06 -0.30 -36.79
C HIS A 27 -5.90 0.85 -37.81
N ALA A 28 -4.65 1.24 -38.06
CA ALA A 28 -4.30 2.00 -39.24
C ALA A 28 -3.16 1.28 -39.97
N THR A 29 -3.52 0.38 -40.87
CA THR A 29 -2.59 -0.20 -41.84
C THR A 29 -2.32 0.83 -42.92
N ARG A 30 -1.17 1.50 -42.86
CA ARG A 30 -0.70 2.34 -43.95
C ARG A 30 0.19 1.52 -44.89
N LYS A 31 -0.35 1.17 -46.09
CA LYS A 31 0.42 0.62 -47.20
C LYS A 31 1.52 1.58 -47.59
N MET A 32 2.77 1.16 -47.42
CA MET A 32 3.93 1.87 -47.99
C MET A 32 4.23 1.32 -49.36
N SER A 33 4.10 2.20 -50.33
CA SER A 33 4.47 2.01 -51.73
C SER A 33 5.99 1.87 -51.86
N ARG A 34 6.41 0.80 -52.54
CA ARG A 34 7.82 0.65 -52.99
C ARG A 34 8.05 1.52 -54.17
N ARG A 35 9.02 2.45 -54.10
CA ARG A 35 9.86 2.93 -55.25
C ARG A 35 10.90 3.93 -54.76
N GLY A 36 12.20 3.71 -55.21
CA GLY A 36 13.33 4.70 -55.15
C GLY A 36 14.38 4.36 -54.08
N ILE A 37 15.29 3.57 -54.29
CA ILE A 37 16.63 3.43 -54.92
C ILE A 37 17.58 4.62 -54.54
N LEU A 38 18.64 4.18 -53.85
CA LEU A 38 20.06 4.61 -53.87
C LEU A 38 20.52 5.85 -53.11
N MET A 39 21.57 5.52 -52.36
CA MET A 39 22.72 6.32 -51.94
C MET A 39 22.57 7.25 -50.76
N GLY A 40 23.27 6.87 -49.72
CA GLY A 40 23.62 7.71 -48.58
C GLY A 40 24.05 6.89 -47.39
N ILE A 41 25.30 6.33 -47.47
CA ILE A 41 25.95 5.80 -46.26
C ILE A 41 26.25 7.06 -45.40
N SER A 42 25.32 7.39 -44.57
CA SER A 42 25.56 8.34 -43.49
C SER A 42 25.46 7.51 -42.19
N CYS A 43 26.60 7.42 -41.56
CA CYS A 43 26.81 6.85 -40.24
C CYS A 43 26.01 7.66 -39.24
N LEU A 44 24.70 7.40 -39.18
CA LEU A 44 23.85 7.81 -38.09
C LEU A 44 23.96 6.76 -37.04
N LEU A 45 24.93 6.97 -36.16
CA LEU A 45 24.96 6.42 -34.83
C LEU A 45 23.61 6.80 -34.18
N LEU A 46 22.61 5.96 -34.38
CA LEU A 46 21.41 5.97 -33.59
C LEU A 46 21.84 5.62 -32.18
N MET A 47 22.24 6.62 -31.43
CA MET A 47 22.13 6.57 -29.98
C MET A 47 20.67 6.23 -29.69
N GLN A 48 20.40 4.96 -29.56
CA GLN A 48 19.23 4.50 -28.87
C GLN A 48 19.41 4.94 -27.42
N LEU A 49 18.93 6.14 -27.15
CA LEU A 49 18.52 6.52 -25.81
C LEU A 49 17.43 5.53 -25.42
N THR A 50 17.86 4.36 -24.96
CA THR A 50 17.03 3.52 -24.13
C THR A 50 16.82 4.34 -22.85
N SER A 51 15.82 5.19 -22.86
CA SER A 51 15.23 5.71 -21.64
C SER A 51 14.78 4.46 -20.89
N VAL A 52 15.62 4.04 -19.95
CA VAL A 52 15.20 3.07 -18.94
C VAL A 52 14.10 3.77 -18.18
N GLU A 53 12.88 3.59 -18.65
CA GLU A 53 11.69 3.89 -17.88
C GLU A 53 11.83 3.10 -16.59
N LYS A 54 12.28 3.79 -15.53
CA LYS A 54 12.35 3.22 -14.20
C LYS A 54 10.91 2.92 -13.79
N SER A 55 10.46 1.73 -14.14
CA SER A 55 9.15 1.25 -13.73
C SER A 55 9.13 1.22 -12.21
N TRP A 56 8.45 2.19 -11.63
CA TRP A 56 8.17 2.25 -10.20
C TRP A 56 7.11 1.21 -9.89
N SER A 57 7.53 -0.05 -9.78
CA SER A 57 6.65 -1.08 -9.25
C SER A 57 6.37 -0.78 -7.79
N LYS A 58 5.10 -0.55 -7.46
CA LYS A 58 4.67 -0.40 -6.07
C LYS A 58 4.88 -1.72 -5.35
N THR A 59 5.47 -1.65 -4.17
CA THR A 59 5.63 -2.81 -3.31
C THR A 59 4.32 -3.11 -2.58
N GLU A 60 4.19 -4.32 -2.04
CA GLU A 60 3.05 -4.70 -1.20
C GLU A 60 2.87 -3.73 -0.02
N VAL A 61 3.97 -3.25 0.57
CA VAL A 61 3.97 -2.24 1.63
C VAL A 61 3.37 -0.92 1.16
N ASP A 62 3.61 -0.51 -0.08
CA ASP A 62 3.04 0.74 -0.61
C ASP A 62 1.51 0.63 -0.74
N TYR A 63 0.99 -0.53 -1.11
CA TYR A 63 -0.46 -0.77 -1.14
C TYR A 63 -1.06 -0.72 0.27
N TYR A 64 -0.39 -1.29 1.26
CA TYR A 64 -0.84 -1.20 2.66
C TYR A 64 -0.86 0.22 3.19
N LYS A 65 0.17 1.02 2.87
CA LYS A 65 0.22 2.44 3.24
C LYS A 65 -0.88 3.24 2.56
N LEU A 66 -1.11 3.03 1.26
CA LEU A 66 -2.21 3.68 0.53
C LEU A 66 -3.57 3.34 1.13
N PHE A 67 -3.81 2.08 1.45
CA PHE A 67 -5.05 1.65 2.08
C PHE A 67 -5.23 2.30 3.46
N ALA A 68 -4.20 2.29 4.30
CA ALA A 68 -4.25 2.95 5.59
C ALA A 68 -4.54 4.46 5.45
N HIS A 69 -3.91 5.12 4.47
CA HIS A 69 -4.15 6.54 4.18
C HIS A 69 -5.59 6.81 3.71
N SER A 70 -6.19 5.90 2.95
CA SER A 70 -7.60 6.04 2.56
C SER A 70 -8.58 5.95 3.73
N LEU A 71 -8.19 5.27 4.82
CA LEU A 71 -8.97 5.15 6.05
C LEU A 71 -8.68 6.28 7.05
N VAL A 72 -7.45 6.82 7.03
CA VAL A 72 -7.02 7.96 7.87
C VAL A 72 -6.83 9.16 6.96
N ILE A 73 -7.93 9.90 6.71
CA ILE A 73 -7.98 10.98 5.73
C ILE A 73 -7.05 12.14 6.11
N ASP A 74 -6.93 12.45 7.40
CA ASP A 74 -6.01 13.48 7.87
C ASP A 74 -4.56 13.07 7.67
N TYR A 75 -3.85 13.84 6.84
CA TYR A 75 -2.45 13.56 6.47
C TYR A 75 -1.49 13.57 7.68
N LYS A 76 -1.72 14.45 8.66
CA LYS A 76 -0.91 14.52 9.88
C LYS A 76 -1.08 13.24 10.70
N GLU A 77 -2.32 12.81 10.90
CA GLU A 77 -2.63 11.57 11.62
C GLU A 77 -2.08 10.34 10.88
N PHE A 78 -2.21 10.31 9.54
CA PHE A 78 -1.59 9.25 8.75
C PHE A 78 -0.05 9.22 8.89
N THR A 79 0.61 10.38 8.87
CA THR A 79 2.07 10.47 9.07
C THR A 79 2.50 9.92 10.43
N CYS A 80 1.71 10.17 11.49
CA CYS A 80 1.95 9.59 12.80
C CYS A 80 1.79 8.06 12.79
N LEU A 81 0.73 7.55 12.12
CA LEU A 81 0.50 6.12 11.96
C LEU A 81 1.63 5.44 11.20
N GLU A 82 2.08 6.07 10.11
CA GLU A 82 3.18 5.56 9.30
C GLU A 82 4.46 5.41 10.12
N LYS A 83 4.82 6.43 10.90
CA LYS A 83 5.97 6.38 11.82
C LYS A 83 5.82 5.27 12.85
N LEU A 84 4.64 5.15 13.45
CA LEU A 84 4.34 4.14 14.46
C LEU A 84 4.53 2.73 13.90
N TRP A 85 3.84 2.38 12.82
CA TRP A 85 3.89 1.02 12.29
C TRP A 85 5.20 0.69 11.54
N THR A 86 5.93 1.70 11.11
CA THR A 86 7.32 1.51 10.66
C THR A 86 8.20 1.05 11.82
N LYS A 87 8.04 1.60 13.02
CA LYS A 87 8.78 1.17 14.21
C LYS A 87 8.33 -0.18 14.75
N GLU A 88 7.06 -0.51 14.63
CA GLU A 88 6.48 -1.77 15.13
C GLU A 88 6.85 -2.98 14.26
N SER A 89 6.70 -2.87 12.95
CA SER A 89 6.81 -4.02 12.04
C SER A 89 7.50 -3.72 10.72
N ASN A 90 7.78 -2.45 10.43
CA ASN A 90 8.10 -1.97 9.09
C ASN A 90 7.02 -2.40 8.06
N TRP A 91 5.75 -2.32 8.47
CA TRP A 91 4.57 -2.68 7.67
C TRP A 91 4.52 -4.14 7.19
N ARG A 92 5.27 -5.04 7.83
CA ARG A 92 5.30 -6.46 7.45
C ARG A 92 4.14 -7.23 8.07
N ILE A 93 3.36 -7.90 7.25
CA ILE A 93 2.24 -8.74 7.68
C ILE A 93 2.70 -9.93 8.53
N SER A 94 3.89 -10.46 8.24
CA SER A 94 4.45 -11.63 8.92
C SER A 94 5.29 -11.27 10.15
N ALA A 95 5.35 -9.99 10.54
CA ALA A 95 6.13 -9.57 11.70
C ALA A 95 5.63 -10.25 12.98
N HIS A 96 6.57 -10.81 13.74
CA HIS A 96 6.28 -11.47 15.01
C HIS A 96 7.33 -11.13 16.05
N ASN A 97 6.88 -10.52 17.13
CA ASN A 97 7.70 -10.33 18.32
C ASN A 97 7.54 -11.56 19.23
N LYS A 98 8.53 -12.46 19.19
CA LYS A 98 8.51 -13.72 19.95
C LYS A 98 8.43 -13.48 21.47
N SER A 99 9.15 -12.47 21.98
CA SER A 99 9.17 -12.14 23.40
C SER A 99 7.88 -11.50 23.90
N GLY A 100 7.26 -10.64 23.07
CA GLY A 100 6.04 -9.92 23.43
C GLY A 100 4.75 -10.57 22.97
N GLY A 101 4.82 -11.60 22.09
CA GLY A 101 3.65 -12.28 21.53
C GLY A 101 2.82 -11.39 20.58
N ALA A 102 3.42 -10.34 20.02
CA ALA A 102 2.76 -9.41 19.12
C ALA A 102 2.92 -9.86 17.65
N TRP A 103 1.89 -9.61 16.83
CA TRP A 103 1.80 -10.07 15.45
C TRP A 103 1.39 -8.98 14.47
N GLY A 104 1.91 -9.10 13.24
CA GLY A 104 1.46 -8.37 12.07
C GLY A 104 1.90 -6.91 12.00
N ILE A 105 1.32 -6.17 11.07
CA ILE A 105 1.60 -4.76 10.84
C ILE A 105 1.48 -3.94 12.13
N PRO A 106 0.36 -4.03 12.88
CA PRO A 106 0.15 -3.21 14.07
C PRO A 106 0.77 -3.80 15.34
N GLN A 107 1.46 -4.94 15.28
CA GLN A 107 2.06 -5.62 16.44
C GLN A 107 1.10 -5.79 17.65
N LEU A 108 -0.10 -6.29 17.37
CA LEU A 108 -1.07 -6.57 18.43
C LEU A 108 -0.84 -7.95 19.07
N LYS A 109 -1.10 -8.07 20.38
CA LYS A 109 -1.03 -9.33 21.13
C LYS A 109 -2.25 -10.22 20.84
N ASN A 110 -2.47 -10.49 19.56
CA ASN A 110 -3.57 -11.33 19.08
C ASN A 110 -3.07 -12.29 17.99
N LYS A 111 -3.02 -13.58 18.35
CA LYS A 111 -2.55 -14.65 17.45
C LYS A 111 -3.38 -14.78 16.15
N LYS A 112 -4.62 -14.28 16.13
CA LYS A 112 -5.46 -14.32 14.92
C LYS A 112 -4.85 -13.51 13.76
N LEU A 113 -4.08 -12.44 14.06
CA LEU A 113 -3.44 -11.64 13.04
C LEU A 113 -2.48 -12.44 12.16
N LYS A 114 -1.87 -13.51 12.69
CA LYS A 114 -0.97 -14.38 11.92
C LYS A 114 -1.58 -14.89 10.61
N ASN A 115 -2.88 -15.13 10.60
CA ASN A 115 -3.61 -15.73 9.48
C ASN A 115 -4.48 -14.70 8.73
N MET A 116 -4.33 -13.41 9.01
CA MET A 116 -5.06 -12.34 8.36
C MET A 116 -4.18 -11.69 7.28
N ASP A 117 -4.82 -11.25 6.18
CA ASP A 117 -4.18 -10.41 5.18
C ASP A 117 -3.84 -9.03 5.75
N GLY A 118 -2.98 -8.28 5.03
CA GLY A 118 -2.50 -7.00 5.52
C GLY A 118 -3.58 -5.93 5.66
N PHE A 119 -4.59 -5.94 4.78
CA PHE A 119 -5.70 -4.97 4.83
C PHE A 119 -6.54 -5.18 6.08
N THR A 120 -6.85 -6.43 6.40
CA THR A 120 -7.55 -6.81 7.63
C THR A 120 -6.71 -6.46 8.87
N GLN A 121 -5.40 -6.71 8.86
CA GLN A 121 -4.51 -6.32 9.96
C GLN A 121 -4.51 -4.81 10.21
N ILE A 122 -4.52 -4.00 9.12
CA ILE A 122 -4.60 -2.53 9.19
C ILE A 122 -5.90 -2.08 9.87
N GLN A 123 -7.05 -2.64 9.47
CA GLN A 123 -8.34 -2.30 10.08
C GLN A 123 -8.35 -2.63 11.59
N TRP A 124 -7.80 -3.77 11.98
CA TRP A 124 -7.67 -4.14 13.38
C TRP A 124 -6.76 -3.20 14.15
N GLY A 125 -5.62 -2.82 13.53
CA GLY A 125 -4.70 -1.86 14.10
C GLY A 125 -5.31 -0.49 14.32
N LEU A 126 -6.06 0.03 13.33
CA LEU A 126 -6.76 1.31 13.44
C LEU A 126 -7.83 1.27 14.52
N LYS A 127 -8.60 0.17 14.62
CA LYS A 127 -9.57 0.00 15.70
C LYS A 127 -8.90 0.00 17.08
N TYR A 128 -7.76 -0.65 17.20
CA TYR A 128 -6.98 -0.64 18.44
C TYR A 128 -6.49 0.76 18.80
N VAL A 129 -5.89 1.49 17.83
CA VAL A 129 -5.43 2.86 18.01
C VAL A 129 -6.56 3.76 18.46
N LYS A 130 -7.72 3.69 17.80
CA LYS A 130 -8.90 4.48 18.14
C LYS A 130 -9.37 4.22 19.58
N ASN A 131 -9.46 2.96 19.97
CA ASN A 131 -9.98 2.56 21.29
C ASN A 131 -9.04 2.92 22.44
N ARG A 132 -7.70 2.82 22.20
CA ARG A 132 -6.72 3.01 23.27
C ARG A 132 -6.14 4.42 23.31
N HIS A 133 -5.94 5.04 22.15
CA HIS A 133 -5.22 6.31 22.03
C HIS A 133 -6.05 7.40 21.38
N GLN A 134 -7.25 7.09 20.87
CA GLN A 134 -8.16 7.98 20.15
C GLN A 134 -7.65 8.37 18.77
N THR A 135 -6.38 8.77 18.64
CA THR A 135 -5.78 9.17 17.37
C THR A 135 -4.41 8.51 17.13
N PRO A 136 -3.98 8.37 15.89
CA PRO A 136 -2.65 7.90 15.55
C PRO A 136 -1.51 8.76 16.14
N CYS A 137 -1.67 10.09 16.17
CA CYS A 137 -0.66 10.96 16.73
C CYS A 137 -0.53 10.80 18.26
N ASN A 138 -1.63 10.55 18.96
CA ASN A 138 -1.58 10.22 20.37
C ASN A 138 -0.88 8.88 20.61
N ALA A 139 -1.16 7.88 19.78
CA ALA A 139 -0.48 6.58 19.83
C ALA A 139 1.02 6.72 19.58
N TRP A 140 1.42 7.52 18.60
CA TRP A 140 2.82 7.83 18.33
C TRP A 140 3.51 8.55 19.47
N ALA A 141 2.87 9.57 20.07
CA ALA A 141 3.39 10.29 21.22
C ALA A 141 3.58 9.36 22.44
N TYR A 142 2.63 8.44 22.66
CA TYR A 142 2.75 7.41 23.68
C TYR A 142 3.93 6.46 23.41
N TRP A 143 4.06 5.99 22.16
CA TRP A 143 5.14 5.12 21.74
C TRP A 143 6.52 5.75 21.95
N LEU A 144 6.68 7.05 21.68
CA LEU A 144 7.95 7.75 21.89
C LEU A 144 8.42 7.67 23.35
N LYS A 145 7.48 7.69 24.30
CA LYS A 145 7.78 7.62 25.74
C LYS A 145 8.01 6.18 26.22
N HIS A 146 7.16 5.25 25.77
CA HIS A 146 7.05 3.91 26.35
C HIS A 146 7.62 2.80 25.47
N LYS A 147 7.93 3.08 24.18
CA LYS A 147 8.41 2.11 23.18
C LYS A 147 7.41 0.96 22.91
N ASN A 148 6.15 1.17 23.25
CA ASN A 148 4.99 0.34 22.93
C ASN A 148 3.74 1.22 22.83
N TYR A 149 2.62 0.68 22.38
CA TYR A 149 1.36 1.42 22.31
C TYR A 149 0.15 0.53 22.53
#